data_234b1cb209b5b2ad156757fcbc20e405
#
_entry.id   234b1cb209b5b2ad156757fcbc20e405
#
_cell.length_a   1.000
_cell.length_b   1.000
_cell.length_c   1.000
_cell.angle_alpha   90.00
_cell.angle_beta   90.00
_cell.angle_gamma   90.00
#
_symmetry.space_group_name_H-M   'P 1'
#
loop_
_entity.id
_entity.type
_entity.pdbx_description
1 polymer ?
#
loop_
_entity_poly.entity_id
_entity_poly.type
_entity_poly.pdbx_seq_one_letter_code
_entity_poly.pdbx_strand_id
1 'polypeptide(L)'
;MTLKIEKRAEKLGTTIKLIGQIHQDDLGGLKAELQQSEPTIVLDLEEIFLVDVDAIRFLVECEAQQVKINNCSLYIREWIQRERSR
;
A
#
# COMPACT_ATOMS: atom_id res chain seq x y z
N MET A 1 -3.26 1.14 -16.39
CA MET A 1 -3.61 1.13 -16.04
C MET A 1 -3.90 0.40 -15.21
N THR A 2 -3.23 -0.24 -14.63
CA THR A 2 -3.86 -1.18 -13.88
C THR A 2 -3.15 -1.52 -12.63
N LEU A 3 -3.91 -1.75 -11.61
CA LEU A 3 -3.43 -2.26 -10.33
C LEU A 3 -4.00 -3.64 -10.13
N LYS A 4 -3.13 -4.60 -9.89
CA LYS A 4 -3.57 -5.95 -9.55
C LYS A 4 -3.35 -6.16 -8.06
N ILE A 5 -4.31 -6.73 -7.40
CA ILE A 5 -4.27 -6.99 -5.96
C ILE A 5 -4.30 -8.48 -5.73
N GLU A 6 -3.28 -9.00 -5.03
CA GLU A 6 -3.25 -10.41 -4.63
C GLU A 6 -3.23 -10.48 -3.12
N LYS A 7 -4.22 -11.16 -2.57
CA LYS A 7 -4.42 -11.20 -1.14
C LYS A 7 -4.10 -12.59 -0.64
N ARG A 8 -3.33 -12.69 0.42
CA ARG A 8 -2.98 -13.97 1.03
C ARG A 8 -3.26 -13.89 2.52
N ALA A 9 -4.16 -14.74 3.00
CA ALA A 9 -4.40 -14.84 4.42
C ALA A 9 -3.31 -15.72 5.04
N GLU A 10 -2.72 -15.25 6.12
CA GLU A 10 -1.67 -15.96 6.80
C GLU A 10 -2.01 -16.10 8.27
N LYS A 11 -1.19 -16.89 8.98
CA LYS A 11 -1.48 -17.22 10.34
C LYS A 11 -1.63 -16.00 11.23
N LEU A 12 -0.80 -14.99 11.02
CA LEU A 12 -0.77 -13.81 11.86
C LEU A 12 -1.37 -12.58 11.22
N GLY A 13 -1.98 -12.72 10.06
CA GLY A 13 -2.57 -11.56 9.39
C GLY A 13 -2.76 -11.78 7.92
N THR A 14 -2.80 -10.69 7.17
CA THR A 14 -3.03 -10.73 5.73
C THR A 14 -1.92 -9.98 5.02
N THR A 15 -1.36 -10.59 3.98
CA THR A 15 -0.43 -9.93 3.09
C THR A 15 -1.16 -9.58 1.81
N ILE A 16 -1.11 -8.31 1.43
CA ILE A 16 -1.72 -7.84 0.20
C ILE A 16 -0.61 -7.39 -0.73
N LYS A 17 -0.41 -8.14 -1.81
CA LYS A 17 0.59 -7.80 -2.79
C LYS A 17 -0.05 -6.93 -3.86
N LEU A 18 0.58 -5.80 -4.15
CA LEU A 18 0.10 -4.87 -5.15
C LEU A 18 1.05 -4.91 -6.33
N ILE A 19 0.49 -4.97 -7.53
CA ILE A 19 1.29 -5.12 -8.76
C ILE A 19 0.86 -4.06 -9.75
N GLY A 20 1.81 -3.30 -10.28
CA GLY A 20 1.55 -2.35 -11.33
C GLY A 20 1.67 -0.90 -10.88
N GLN A 21 0.60 -0.15 -10.99
CA GLN A 21 0.57 1.27 -10.67
C GLN A 21 -0.53 1.54 -9.65
N ILE A 22 -0.28 2.48 -8.73
CA ILE A 22 -1.31 2.91 -7.79
C ILE A 22 -1.66 4.35 -8.11
N HIS A 23 -2.90 4.58 -8.52
CA HIS A 23 -3.41 5.89 -8.82
C HIS A 23 -4.55 6.26 -7.90
N GLN A 24 -4.91 7.51 -7.90
CA GLN A 24 -6.02 8.01 -7.11
C GLN A 24 -7.29 7.17 -7.31
N ASP A 25 -7.55 6.75 -8.53
CA ASP A 25 -8.76 5.98 -8.84
C ASP A 25 -8.78 4.60 -8.17
N ASP A 26 -7.62 4.09 -7.77
CA ASP A 26 -7.53 2.78 -7.16
C ASP A 26 -7.76 2.80 -5.66
N LEU A 27 -7.73 3.98 -5.04
CA LEU A 27 -7.66 4.07 -3.59
C LEU A 27 -8.94 3.63 -2.90
N GLY A 28 -10.09 3.88 -3.53
CA GLY A 28 -11.35 3.42 -2.95
C GLY A 28 -11.38 1.91 -2.81
N GLY A 29 -10.97 1.21 -3.85
CA GLY A 29 -10.92 -0.25 -3.81
C GLY A 29 -9.90 -0.77 -2.81
N LEU A 30 -8.73 -0.11 -2.73
CA LEU A 30 -7.72 -0.51 -1.77
C LEU A 30 -8.20 -0.32 -0.33
N LYS A 31 -8.85 0.80 -0.04
CA LYS A 31 -9.37 1.03 1.30
C LYS A 31 -10.40 -0.02 1.68
N ALA A 32 -11.25 -0.42 0.74
CA ALA A 32 -12.23 -1.45 1.00
C ALA A 32 -11.56 -2.78 1.31
N GLU A 33 -10.49 -3.12 0.57
CA GLU A 33 -9.76 -4.36 0.83
C GLU A 33 -9.13 -4.35 2.21
N LEU A 34 -8.56 -3.22 2.62
CA LEU A 34 -7.95 -3.13 3.94
C LEU A 34 -8.98 -3.29 5.05
N GLN A 35 -10.17 -2.73 4.86
CA GLN A 35 -11.22 -2.82 5.85
C GLN A 35 -11.76 -4.22 6.02
N GLN A 36 -11.66 -5.05 4.97
CA GLN A 36 -12.17 -6.41 5.00
C GLN A 36 -11.11 -7.42 5.46
N SER A 37 -9.91 -6.96 5.76
CA SER A 37 -8.81 -7.84 6.09
C SER A 37 -8.64 -7.97 7.59
N GLU A 38 -7.83 -8.96 7.99
CA GLU A 38 -7.47 -9.14 9.39
C GLU A 38 -6.76 -7.91 9.92
N PRO A 39 -6.77 -7.71 11.25
CA PRO A 39 -6.16 -6.51 11.82
C PRO A 39 -4.70 -6.29 11.46
N THR A 40 -3.93 -7.36 11.32
CA THR A 40 -2.53 -7.22 10.94
C THR A 40 -2.40 -7.33 9.45
N ILE A 41 -2.00 -6.25 8.81
CA ILE A 41 -1.93 -6.18 7.35
C ILE A 41 -0.53 -5.77 6.92
N VAL A 42 -0.02 -6.48 5.93
CA VAL A 42 1.25 -6.13 5.28
C VAL A 42 0.94 -5.84 3.82
N LEU A 43 1.38 -4.69 3.35
CA LEU A 43 1.31 -4.35 1.93
C LEU A 43 2.67 -4.63 1.31
N ASP A 44 2.69 -5.46 0.29
CA ASP A 44 3.93 -5.80 -0.41
C ASP A 44 3.97 -5.03 -1.72
N LEU A 45 4.93 -4.14 -1.85
CA LEU A 45 5.03 -3.25 -3.00
C LEU A 45 6.18 -3.61 -3.93
N GLU A 46 6.65 -4.83 -3.86
CA GLU A 46 7.79 -5.26 -4.66
C GLU A 46 7.58 -5.03 -6.15
N GLU A 47 6.37 -5.21 -6.63
CA GLU A 47 6.06 -5.08 -8.06
C GLU A 47 5.30 -3.81 -8.41
N ILE A 48 5.35 -2.82 -7.54
CA ILE A 48 4.79 -1.51 -7.85
C ILE A 48 5.89 -0.67 -8.49
N PHE A 49 5.61 -0.11 -9.66
CA PHE A 49 6.63 0.68 -10.36
C PHE A 49 6.21 2.15 -10.54
N LEU A 50 4.97 2.52 -10.24
CA LEU A 50 4.54 3.89 -10.40
C LEU A 50 3.43 4.22 -9.41
N VAL A 51 3.56 5.38 -8.76
CA VAL A 51 2.55 5.88 -7.83
C VAL A 51 2.36 7.37 -8.07
N ASP A 52 1.17 7.89 -7.75
CA ASP A 52 0.97 9.34 -7.75
C ASP A 52 0.97 9.87 -6.32
N VAL A 53 0.81 11.18 -6.19
CA VAL A 53 0.92 11.80 -4.87
C VAL A 53 -0.20 11.33 -3.94
N ASP A 54 -1.39 11.10 -4.47
CA ASP A 54 -2.48 10.61 -3.63
C ASP A 54 -2.22 9.21 -3.13
N ALA A 55 -1.57 8.38 -3.96
CA ALA A 55 -1.18 7.05 -3.54
C ALA A 55 -0.15 7.13 -2.40
N ILE A 56 0.81 8.05 -2.50
CA ILE A 56 1.80 8.21 -1.44
C ILE A 56 1.14 8.65 -0.14
N ARG A 57 0.19 9.58 -0.22
CA ARG A 57 -0.53 10.02 0.98
C ARG A 57 -1.33 8.89 1.60
N PHE A 58 -1.93 8.04 0.77
CA PHE A 58 -2.61 6.86 1.26
C PHE A 58 -1.65 5.94 2.00
N LEU A 59 -0.44 5.73 1.46
CA LEU A 59 0.54 4.87 2.12
C LEU A 59 1.01 5.45 3.46
N VAL A 60 1.14 6.78 3.53
CA VAL A 60 1.47 7.42 4.80
C VAL A 60 0.38 7.13 5.84
N GLU A 61 -0.88 7.24 5.45
CA GLU A 61 -1.98 6.92 6.34
C GLU A 61 -1.97 5.47 6.77
N CYS A 62 -1.65 4.58 5.85
CA CYS A 62 -1.58 3.15 6.17
C CYS A 62 -0.57 2.90 7.28
N GLU A 63 0.60 3.51 7.17
CA GLU A 63 1.61 3.30 8.21
C GLU A 63 1.18 3.90 9.54
N ALA A 64 0.47 5.02 9.51
CA ALA A 64 -0.05 5.61 10.73
C ALA A 64 -1.07 4.72 11.41
N GLN A 65 -1.73 3.86 10.65
CA GLN A 65 -2.72 2.93 11.17
C GLN A 65 -2.16 1.53 11.38
N GLN A 66 -0.83 1.41 11.46
CA GLN A 66 -0.16 0.16 11.78
C GLN A 66 -0.12 -0.84 10.63
N VAL A 67 -0.43 -0.43 9.41
CA VAL A 67 -0.24 -1.29 8.24
C VAL A 67 1.24 -1.26 7.89
N LYS A 68 1.84 -2.43 7.76
CA LYS A 68 3.25 -2.54 7.44
C LYS A 68 3.45 -2.52 5.93
N ILE A 69 4.45 -1.77 5.47
CA ILE A 69 4.77 -1.68 4.06
C ILE A 69 6.12 -2.32 3.81
N ASN A 70 6.12 -3.39 3.01
CA ASN A 70 7.32 -4.17 2.74
C ASN A 70 7.73 -4.02 1.28
N ASN A 71 9.02 -4.14 1.04
CA ASN A 71 9.60 -4.26 -0.31
C ASN A 71 9.32 -3.06 -1.21
N CYS A 72 9.06 -1.89 -0.65
CA CYS A 72 8.89 -0.73 -1.51
C CYS A 72 10.26 -0.22 -1.96
N SER A 73 10.29 0.35 -3.15
CA SER A 73 11.53 0.89 -3.69
C SER A 73 12.01 2.07 -2.87
N LEU A 74 13.30 2.36 -2.98
CA LEU A 74 13.88 3.50 -2.27
C LEU A 74 13.19 4.80 -2.65
N TYR A 75 12.88 4.96 -3.93
CA TYR A 75 12.18 6.13 -4.43
C TYR A 75 10.82 6.32 -3.72
N ILE A 76 10.05 5.25 -3.58
CA ILE A 76 8.75 5.33 -2.91
C ILE A 76 8.96 5.60 -1.42
N ARG A 77 9.92 4.91 -0.81
CA ARG A 77 10.18 5.09 0.63
C ARG A 77 10.60 6.53 0.94
N GLU A 78 11.43 7.12 0.11
CA GLU A 78 11.83 8.49 0.32
C GLU A 78 10.67 9.46 0.16
N TRP A 79 9.81 9.20 -0.81
CA TRP A 79 8.65 10.04 -1.03
C TRP A 79 7.69 9.95 0.18
N ILE A 80 7.47 8.74 0.69
CA ILE A 80 6.64 8.56 1.89
C ILE A 80 7.19 9.38 3.04
N GLN A 81 8.49 9.34 3.25
CA GLN A 81 9.10 10.07 4.36
C GLN A 81 8.96 11.58 4.19
N ARG A 82 9.09 12.07 2.97
CA ARG A 82 8.91 13.49 2.72
C ARG A 82 7.47 13.94 3.00
N GLU A 83 6.51 13.13 2.56
CA GLU A 83 5.10 13.48 2.80
C GLU A 83 4.76 13.41 4.28
N ARG A 84 5.34 12.46 4.99
CA ARG A 84 5.09 12.34 6.42
C ARG A 84 5.61 13.55 7.19
N SER A 85 6.67 14.16 6.71
CA SER A 85 7.30 15.29 7.39
C SER A 85 6.64 16.62 7.09
N ARG A 86 5.67 16.68 6.23
CA ARG A 86 5.04 17.93 5.84
C ARG A 86 4.03 18.40 6.86
#